data_1c4c511ba32322ac5da4341c540832f1
#
_entry.id   1c4c511ba32322ac5da4341c540832f1
#
_cell.length_a   1.000
_cell.length_b   1.000
_cell.length_c   1.000
_cell.angle_alpha   90.00
_cell.angle_beta   90.00
_cell.angle_gamma   90.00
#
_symmetry.space_group_name_H-M   'P 1'
#
loop_
_entity.id
_entity.type
_entity.pdbx_description
1 polymer ?
#
loop_
_entity_poly.entity_id
_entity_poly.type
_entity_poly.pdbx_seq_one_letter_code
_entity_poly.pdbx_strand_id
1 'polypeptide(L)'
;QLSPIVAAVAAELAGVVKVVKIDIERSPGVAQMFRVQSIPMLVVMQRGRPVAAEQGVLTKAQLLDMLAPFLPQTATALKPAELAQLIKQGQVVPVDVRDERSFGRFRVPGAINVPAAAVAERAAELVPSDGRLRVLYARTEDDGKRLAEELGQQGVEVGYLSGGFLHWEADGLEVERG
;
A
#
# COMPACT_ATOMS: atom_id res chain seq x y z
N GLN A 1 21.66 19.27 -13.65
CA GLN A 1 21.56 18.05 -14.46
C GLN A 1 20.59 17.06 -13.79
N LEU A 2 19.54 16.63 -14.49
CA LEU A 2 18.51 15.71 -13.96
C LEU A 2 19.02 14.26 -13.84
N SER A 3 19.94 13.84 -14.71
CA SER A 3 20.43 12.45 -14.79
C SER A 3 20.99 11.86 -13.48
N PRO A 4 21.81 12.56 -12.69
CA PRO A 4 22.28 12.02 -11.40
C PRO A 4 21.16 11.88 -10.37
N ILE A 5 20.21 12.80 -10.36
CA ILE A 5 19.06 12.77 -9.44
C ILE A 5 18.17 11.57 -9.75
N VAL A 6 17.84 11.37 -11.03
CA VAL A 6 17.04 10.22 -11.48
C VAL A 6 17.75 8.89 -11.19
N ALA A 7 19.08 8.84 -11.39
CA ALA A 7 19.86 7.64 -11.07
C ALA A 7 19.84 7.33 -9.56
N ALA A 8 19.97 8.34 -8.70
CA ALA A 8 19.90 8.17 -7.25
C ALA A 8 18.51 7.65 -6.79
N VAL A 9 17.42 8.21 -7.33
CA VAL A 9 16.06 7.76 -7.03
C VAL A 9 15.81 6.35 -7.59
N ALA A 10 16.31 6.04 -8.78
CA ALA A 10 16.21 4.69 -9.35
C ALA A 10 16.92 3.63 -8.51
N ALA A 11 18.08 3.97 -7.91
CA ALA A 11 18.79 3.08 -7.00
C ALA A 11 18.05 2.88 -5.67
N GLU A 12 17.48 3.95 -5.12
CA GLU A 12 16.71 3.92 -3.87
C GLU A 12 15.42 3.12 -4.01
N LEU A 13 14.74 3.22 -5.16
CA LEU A 13 13.49 2.53 -5.46
C LEU A 13 13.70 1.29 -6.36
N ALA A 14 14.88 0.68 -6.29
CA ALA A 14 15.21 -0.50 -7.08
C ALA A 14 14.22 -1.65 -6.80
N GLY A 15 13.71 -2.28 -7.85
CA GLY A 15 12.69 -3.32 -7.76
C GLY A 15 11.24 -2.82 -7.68
N VAL A 16 11.04 -1.53 -7.37
CA VAL A 16 9.70 -0.89 -7.27
C VAL A 16 9.43 -0.03 -8.50
N VAL A 17 10.42 0.78 -8.91
CA VAL A 17 10.31 1.71 -10.05
C VAL A 17 11.33 1.33 -11.13
N LYS A 18 10.85 1.21 -12.36
CA LYS A 18 11.71 1.07 -13.54
C LYS A 18 11.87 2.42 -14.21
N VAL A 19 13.11 2.90 -14.31
CA VAL A 19 13.44 4.14 -15.00
C VAL A 19 13.89 3.85 -16.42
N VAL A 20 13.34 4.57 -17.39
CA VAL A 20 13.70 4.52 -18.80
C VAL A 20 14.03 5.93 -19.28
N LYS A 21 15.16 6.08 -19.97
CA LYS A 21 15.52 7.31 -20.69
C LYS A 21 15.13 7.18 -22.15
N ILE A 22 14.47 8.19 -22.67
CA ILE A 22 14.05 8.25 -24.06
C ILE A 22 14.67 9.48 -24.72
N ASP A 23 15.34 9.25 -25.81
CA ASP A 23 15.83 10.30 -26.71
C ASP A 23 14.73 10.68 -27.69
N ILE A 24 14.20 11.88 -27.52
CA ILE A 24 13.06 12.36 -28.32
C ILE A 24 13.44 12.67 -29.78
N GLU A 25 14.73 12.94 -30.06
CA GLU A 25 15.21 13.13 -31.42
C GLU A 25 15.20 11.81 -32.20
N ARG A 26 15.48 10.70 -31.48
CA ARG A 26 15.44 9.34 -32.02
C ARG A 26 14.06 8.69 -31.92
N SER A 27 13.14 9.27 -31.16
CA SER A 27 11.82 8.73 -30.89
C SER A 27 10.73 9.80 -31.02
N PRO A 28 10.56 10.40 -32.22
CA PRO A 28 9.61 11.51 -32.41
C PRO A 28 8.16 11.11 -32.14
N GLY A 29 7.78 9.85 -32.35
CA GLY A 29 6.45 9.34 -32.02
C GLY A 29 6.15 9.38 -30.52
N VAL A 30 7.15 9.14 -29.67
CA VAL A 30 7.02 9.24 -28.23
C VAL A 30 6.87 10.70 -27.80
N ALA A 31 7.68 11.60 -28.36
CA ALA A 31 7.58 13.03 -28.11
C ALA A 31 6.18 13.57 -28.44
N GLN A 32 5.60 13.14 -29.56
CA GLN A 32 4.26 13.50 -29.97
C GLN A 32 3.18 12.91 -29.07
N MET A 33 3.31 11.62 -28.69
CA MET A 33 2.37 10.93 -27.81
C MET A 33 2.22 11.62 -26.44
N PHE A 34 3.36 12.03 -25.85
CA PHE A 34 3.38 12.73 -24.57
C PHE A 34 3.32 14.25 -24.68
N ARG A 35 3.17 14.80 -25.90
CA ARG A 35 3.11 16.24 -26.18
C ARG A 35 4.29 16.99 -25.56
N VAL A 36 5.50 16.45 -25.72
CA VAL A 36 6.71 17.05 -25.13
C VAL A 36 6.95 18.43 -25.77
N GLN A 37 6.85 19.48 -24.97
CA GLN A 37 7.06 20.87 -25.41
C GLN A 37 8.46 21.38 -25.04
N SER A 38 9.04 20.86 -23.98
CA SER A 38 10.37 21.21 -23.51
C SER A 38 11.07 20.03 -22.82
N ILE A 39 12.38 20.06 -22.77
CA ILE A 39 13.21 19.07 -22.10
C ILE A 39 13.97 19.70 -20.93
N PRO A 40 14.23 18.96 -19.89
CA PRO A 40 13.77 17.58 -19.64
C PRO A 40 12.26 17.51 -19.27
N MET A 41 11.63 16.41 -19.65
CA MET A 41 10.28 16.06 -19.22
C MET A 41 10.31 14.69 -18.54
N LEU A 42 9.67 14.60 -17.39
CA LEU A 42 9.46 13.37 -16.63
C LEU A 42 8.01 12.92 -16.78
N VAL A 43 7.79 11.66 -17.05
CA VAL A 43 6.46 11.04 -17.13
C VAL A 43 6.44 9.81 -16.23
N VAL A 44 5.49 9.76 -15.31
CA VAL A 44 5.22 8.57 -14.51
C VAL A 44 4.19 7.73 -15.22
N MET A 45 4.54 6.45 -15.44
CA MET A 45 3.67 5.48 -16.09
C MET A 45 3.22 4.43 -15.06
N GLN A 46 1.93 4.14 -15.01
CA GLN A 46 1.40 3.04 -14.20
C GLN A 46 0.41 2.23 -15.04
N ARG A 47 0.59 0.91 -15.08
CA ARG A 47 -0.26 -0.01 -15.86
C ARG A 47 -0.43 0.40 -17.34
N GLY A 48 0.65 0.89 -17.94
CA GLY A 48 0.66 1.32 -19.35
C GLY A 48 0.03 2.69 -19.62
N ARG A 49 -0.33 3.46 -18.60
CA ARG A 49 -0.93 4.80 -18.75
C ARG A 49 -0.07 5.87 -18.05
N PRO A 50 0.05 7.08 -18.62
CA PRO A 50 0.65 8.19 -17.91
C PRO A 50 -0.26 8.63 -16.76
N VAL A 51 0.31 8.75 -15.55
CA VAL A 51 -0.40 9.14 -14.32
C VAL A 51 0.10 10.45 -13.74
N ALA A 52 1.32 10.87 -14.07
CA ALA A 52 1.85 12.19 -13.76
C ALA A 52 2.89 12.60 -14.80
N ALA A 53 3.06 13.91 -14.98
CA ALA A 53 4.07 14.47 -15.88
C ALA A 53 4.54 15.82 -15.32
N GLU A 54 5.86 16.04 -15.35
CA GLU A 54 6.50 17.29 -14.95
C GLU A 54 7.58 17.70 -15.94
N GLN A 55 7.66 19.01 -16.20
CA GLN A 55 8.67 19.60 -17.08
C GLN A 55 9.74 20.32 -16.24
N GLY A 56 10.98 20.23 -16.68
CA GLY A 56 12.10 20.89 -16.03
C GLY A 56 12.91 19.97 -15.12
N VAL A 57 13.89 20.56 -14.44
CA VAL A 57 14.79 19.83 -13.55
C VAL A 57 14.20 19.82 -12.16
N LEU A 58 13.85 18.63 -11.67
CA LEU A 58 13.36 18.41 -10.31
C LEU A 58 14.53 18.13 -9.36
N THR A 59 14.38 18.55 -8.11
CA THR A 59 15.22 18.08 -7.01
C THR A 59 14.87 16.62 -6.67
N LYS A 60 15.74 15.93 -5.91
CA LYS A 60 15.45 14.57 -5.45
C LYS A 60 14.14 14.51 -4.64
N ALA A 61 13.91 15.47 -3.73
CA ALA A 61 12.71 15.55 -2.91
C ALA A 61 11.45 15.69 -3.79
N GLN A 62 11.44 16.63 -4.73
CA GLN A 62 10.32 16.82 -5.65
C GLN A 62 10.03 15.57 -6.49
N LEU A 63 11.09 14.85 -6.93
CA LEU A 63 10.90 13.62 -7.68
C LEU A 63 10.31 12.50 -6.81
N LEU A 64 10.73 12.36 -5.56
CA LEU A 64 10.14 11.42 -4.60
C LEU A 64 8.69 11.78 -4.28
N ASP A 65 8.38 13.06 -4.06
CA ASP A 65 7.01 13.54 -3.83
C ASP A 65 6.09 13.27 -5.03
N MET A 66 6.61 13.46 -6.25
CA MET A 66 5.89 13.13 -7.48
C MET A 66 5.58 11.64 -7.60
N LEU A 67 6.49 10.78 -7.14
CA LEU A 67 6.35 9.32 -7.19
C LEU A 67 5.52 8.76 -6.04
N ALA A 68 5.53 9.41 -4.87
CA ALA A 68 4.92 8.92 -3.63
C ALA A 68 3.48 8.38 -3.78
N PRO A 69 2.55 9.04 -4.51
CA PRO A 69 1.19 8.54 -4.70
C PRO A 69 1.10 7.23 -5.51
N PHE A 70 2.15 6.90 -6.25
CA PHE A 70 2.19 5.76 -7.18
C PHE A 70 3.09 4.63 -6.70
N LEU A 71 3.84 4.86 -5.61
CA LEU A 71 4.64 3.83 -4.95
C LEU A 71 3.72 2.87 -4.19
N PRO A 72 4.10 1.58 -4.08
CA PRO A 72 3.42 0.67 -3.17
C PRO A 72 3.44 1.27 -1.77
N GLN A 73 2.27 1.46 -1.18
CA GLN A 73 2.18 1.90 0.21
C GLN A 73 2.70 0.76 1.09
N THR A 74 3.70 1.04 1.91
CA THR A 74 4.14 0.09 2.94
C THR A 74 3.01 -0.04 3.95
N ALA A 75 2.47 -1.25 4.08
CA ALA A 75 1.38 -1.48 5.03
C ALA A 75 1.80 -1.10 6.45
N THR A 76 0.98 -0.32 7.13
CA THR A 76 1.26 0.17 8.48
C THR A 76 1.16 -0.99 9.48
N ALA A 77 2.27 -1.29 10.17
CA ALA A 77 2.29 -2.25 11.27
C ALA A 77 1.71 -1.60 12.54
N LEU A 78 0.70 -2.21 13.14
CA LEU A 78 0.12 -1.78 14.42
C LEU A 78 0.39 -2.82 15.49
N LYS A 79 0.88 -2.40 16.64
CA LYS A 79 1.03 -3.28 17.81
C LYS A 79 -0.34 -3.59 18.44
N PRO A 80 -0.51 -4.73 19.15
CA PRO A 80 -1.79 -5.09 19.75
C PRO A 80 -2.40 -4.00 20.63
N ALA A 81 -1.63 -3.39 21.51
CA ALA A 81 -2.11 -2.33 22.39
C ALA A 81 -2.53 -1.06 21.63
N GLU A 82 -1.82 -0.71 20.57
CA GLU A 82 -2.13 0.43 19.70
C GLU A 82 -3.44 0.17 18.93
N LEU A 83 -3.57 -1.02 18.35
CA LEU A 83 -4.80 -1.43 17.65
C LEU A 83 -6.00 -1.41 18.60
N ALA A 84 -5.84 -1.90 19.84
CA ALA A 84 -6.90 -1.87 20.85
C ALA A 84 -7.38 -0.45 21.17
N GLN A 85 -6.47 0.51 21.25
CA GLN A 85 -6.83 1.92 21.44
C GLN A 85 -7.59 2.50 20.23
N LEU A 86 -7.11 2.24 19.03
CA LEU A 86 -7.75 2.73 17.80
C LEU A 86 -9.14 2.13 17.58
N ILE A 87 -9.35 0.86 17.98
CA ILE A 87 -10.67 0.23 17.97
C ILE A 87 -11.63 0.98 18.92
N LYS A 88 -11.21 1.26 20.15
CA LYS A 88 -12.01 2.00 21.14
C LYS A 88 -12.37 3.42 20.67
N GLN A 89 -11.50 4.03 19.87
CA GLN A 89 -11.71 5.36 19.29
C GLN A 89 -12.55 5.31 18.00
N GLY A 90 -12.87 4.12 17.49
CA GLY A 90 -13.62 3.95 16.23
C GLY A 90 -12.85 4.37 14.97
N GLN A 91 -11.52 4.42 15.03
CA GLN A 91 -10.67 4.89 13.92
C GLN A 91 -10.27 3.78 12.95
N VAL A 92 -10.40 2.52 13.36
CA VAL A 92 -10.01 1.35 12.58
C VAL A 92 -11.11 0.29 12.57
N VAL A 93 -11.05 -0.59 11.58
CA VAL A 93 -11.83 -1.83 11.51
C VAL A 93 -10.85 -2.99 11.41
N PRO A 94 -10.77 -3.86 12.41
CA PRO A 94 -9.98 -5.08 12.31
C PRO A 94 -10.56 -6.02 11.25
N VAL A 95 -9.72 -6.65 10.46
CA VAL A 95 -10.09 -7.59 9.41
C VAL A 95 -9.41 -8.92 9.68
N ASP A 96 -10.19 -9.90 10.08
CA ASP A 96 -9.72 -11.27 10.30
C ASP A 96 -9.60 -12.01 8.97
N VAL A 97 -8.38 -12.36 8.59
CA VAL A 97 -8.16 -13.11 7.34
C VAL A 97 -8.06 -14.62 7.57
N ARG A 98 -8.33 -15.10 8.79
CA ARG A 98 -8.45 -16.53 9.09
C ARG A 98 -9.75 -17.08 8.53
N ASP A 99 -9.87 -18.40 8.58
CA ASP A 99 -11.11 -19.07 8.20
C ASP A 99 -12.30 -18.70 9.11
N GLU A 100 -13.51 -18.89 8.61
CA GLU A 100 -14.77 -18.54 9.30
C GLU A 100 -14.92 -19.25 10.66
N ARG A 101 -14.43 -20.49 10.76
CA ARG A 101 -14.50 -21.28 12.01
C ARG A 101 -13.60 -20.66 13.10
N SER A 102 -12.39 -20.24 12.73
CA SER A 102 -11.48 -19.54 13.65
C SER A 102 -12.08 -18.20 14.09
N PHE A 103 -12.62 -17.42 13.16
CA PHE A 103 -13.32 -16.16 13.41
C PHE A 103 -14.52 -16.33 14.35
N GLY A 104 -15.36 -17.35 14.11
CA GLY A 104 -16.52 -17.64 14.93
C GLY A 104 -16.21 -18.09 16.35
N ARG A 105 -14.99 -18.60 16.62
CA ARG A 105 -14.59 -19.00 17.98
C ARG A 105 -14.10 -17.82 18.81
N PHE A 106 -13.13 -17.12 18.30
CA PHE A 106 -12.51 -15.96 18.98
C PHE A 106 -11.99 -14.98 17.92
N ARG A 107 -12.26 -13.70 18.10
CA ARG A 107 -11.82 -12.62 17.23
C ARG A 107 -11.44 -11.35 17.99
N VAL A 108 -10.72 -10.47 17.35
CA VAL A 108 -10.52 -9.11 17.85
C VAL A 108 -11.87 -8.39 17.89
N PRO A 109 -12.20 -7.62 18.95
CA PRO A 109 -13.48 -6.93 19.05
C PRO A 109 -13.79 -6.04 17.83
N GLY A 110 -15.02 -6.14 17.33
CA GLY A 110 -15.48 -5.38 16.18
C GLY A 110 -14.89 -5.81 14.83
N ALA A 111 -14.22 -6.96 14.78
CA ALA A 111 -13.63 -7.44 13.54
C ALA A 111 -14.68 -7.95 12.54
N ILE A 112 -14.39 -7.72 11.26
CA ILE A 112 -15.07 -8.39 10.14
C ILE A 112 -14.23 -9.57 9.64
N ASN A 113 -14.85 -10.55 9.01
CA ASN A 113 -14.12 -11.68 8.44
C ASN A 113 -14.05 -11.60 6.92
N VAL A 114 -12.82 -11.59 6.41
CA VAL A 114 -12.51 -11.72 4.99
C VAL A 114 -11.39 -12.76 4.86
N PRO A 115 -11.72 -14.05 4.73
CA PRO A 115 -10.72 -15.11 4.64
C PRO A 115 -9.67 -14.82 3.56
N ALA A 116 -8.42 -15.18 3.83
CA ALA A 116 -7.27 -14.88 2.96
C ALA A 116 -7.51 -15.23 1.48
N ALA A 117 -8.21 -16.34 1.21
CA ALA A 117 -8.56 -16.77 -0.15
C ALA A 117 -9.55 -15.81 -0.86
N ALA A 118 -10.35 -15.07 -0.10
CA ALA A 118 -11.36 -14.15 -0.63
C ALA A 118 -10.87 -12.69 -0.69
N VAL A 119 -9.71 -12.36 -0.12
CA VAL A 119 -9.20 -10.99 -0.04
C VAL A 119 -9.08 -10.34 -1.42
N ALA A 120 -8.58 -11.05 -2.42
CA ALA A 120 -8.42 -10.51 -3.76
C ALA A 120 -9.77 -10.18 -4.44
N GLU A 121 -10.77 -11.03 -4.26
CA GLU A 121 -12.12 -10.84 -4.81
C GLU A 121 -12.90 -9.74 -4.06
N ARG A 122 -12.67 -9.63 -2.75
CA ARG A 122 -13.36 -8.71 -1.85
C ARG A 122 -12.53 -7.45 -1.53
N ALA A 123 -11.49 -7.17 -2.29
CA ALA A 123 -10.60 -6.03 -2.06
C ALA A 123 -11.34 -4.68 -2.01
N ALA A 124 -12.43 -4.54 -2.76
CA ALA A 124 -13.29 -3.34 -2.74
C ALA A 124 -13.91 -3.06 -1.36
N GLU A 125 -14.20 -4.10 -0.56
CA GLU A 125 -14.74 -3.96 0.80
C GLU A 125 -13.68 -3.45 1.78
N LEU A 126 -12.41 -3.61 1.43
CA LEU A 126 -11.27 -3.19 2.24
C LEU A 126 -10.83 -1.74 1.95
N VAL A 127 -11.38 -1.13 0.91
CA VAL A 127 -11.18 0.29 0.64
C VAL A 127 -11.87 1.10 1.75
N PRO A 128 -11.16 1.98 2.48
CA PRO A 128 -11.74 2.73 3.59
C PRO A 128 -12.67 3.85 3.09
N SER A 129 -13.89 3.49 2.71
CA SER A 129 -14.93 4.45 2.27
C SER A 129 -15.52 5.27 3.42
N ASP A 130 -15.35 4.82 4.66
CA ASP A 130 -15.83 5.43 5.89
C ASP A 130 -14.74 6.17 6.68
N GLY A 131 -13.55 6.34 6.07
CA GLY A 131 -12.39 7.00 6.68
C GLY A 131 -11.68 6.19 7.77
N ARG A 132 -12.13 4.93 8.03
CA ARG A 132 -11.52 4.07 9.04
C ARG A 132 -10.52 3.11 8.39
N LEU A 133 -9.28 3.11 8.86
CA LEU A 133 -8.25 2.20 8.36
C LEU A 133 -8.66 0.73 8.59
N ARG A 134 -8.52 -0.10 7.57
CA ARG A 134 -8.67 -1.56 7.69
C ARG A 134 -7.34 -2.14 8.15
N VAL A 135 -7.38 -2.96 9.21
CA VAL A 135 -6.18 -3.58 9.81
C VAL A 135 -6.31 -5.08 9.75
N LEU A 136 -5.55 -5.70 8.85
CA LEU A 136 -5.58 -7.13 8.63
C LEU A 136 -4.85 -7.87 9.75
N TYR A 137 -5.41 -8.99 10.18
CA TYR A 137 -4.71 -9.92 11.06
C TYR A 137 -5.03 -11.38 10.72
N ALA A 138 -4.00 -12.20 10.83
CA ALA A 138 -4.09 -13.65 10.75
C ALA A 138 -3.73 -14.26 12.11
N ARG A 139 -3.47 -15.56 12.15
CA ARG A 139 -2.99 -16.22 13.37
C ARG A 139 -1.62 -15.69 13.80
N THR A 140 -0.70 -15.56 12.84
CA THR A 140 0.63 -14.95 12.99
C THR A 140 0.71 -13.65 12.17
N GLU A 141 1.84 -12.97 12.25
CA GLU A 141 2.06 -11.72 11.50
C GLU A 141 2.14 -11.94 9.99
N ASP A 142 2.77 -13.03 9.55
CA ASP A 142 3.23 -13.22 8.18
C ASP A 142 2.11 -13.09 7.13
N ASP A 143 1.00 -13.79 7.32
CA ASP A 143 -0.12 -13.74 6.37
C ASP A 143 -0.82 -12.38 6.36
N GLY A 144 -1.01 -11.76 7.52
CA GLY A 144 -1.60 -10.43 7.64
C GLY A 144 -0.76 -9.37 6.95
N LYS A 145 0.54 -9.39 7.19
CA LYS A 145 1.52 -8.50 6.55
C LYS A 145 1.58 -8.69 5.05
N ARG A 146 1.75 -9.92 4.57
CA ARG A 146 1.82 -10.25 3.15
C ARG A 146 0.58 -9.76 2.39
N LEU A 147 -0.62 -10.05 2.91
CA LEU A 147 -1.87 -9.60 2.29
C LEU A 147 -2.01 -8.08 2.30
N ALA A 148 -1.60 -7.41 3.37
CA ALA A 148 -1.62 -5.96 3.45
C ALA A 148 -0.66 -5.31 2.44
N GLU A 149 0.53 -5.88 2.23
CA GLU A 149 1.48 -5.44 1.21
C GLU A 149 0.96 -5.68 -0.20
N GLU A 150 0.34 -6.84 -0.48
CA GLU A 150 -0.30 -7.15 -1.77
C GLU A 150 -1.43 -6.17 -2.11
N LEU A 151 -2.26 -5.81 -1.14
CA LEU A 151 -3.31 -4.80 -1.28
C LEU A 151 -2.73 -3.41 -1.52
N GLY A 152 -1.67 -3.05 -0.80
CA GLY A 152 -0.95 -1.79 -1.00
C GLY A 152 -0.42 -1.63 -2.42
N GLN A 153 0.10 -2.72 -3.02
CA GLN A 153 0.54 -2.73 -4.43
C GLN A 153 -0.64 -2.52 -5.42
N GLN A 154 -1.87 -2.81 -4.99
CA GLN A 154 -3.09 -2.57 -5.75
C GLN A 154 -3.69 -1.18 -5.50
N GLY A 155 -3.08 -0.38 -4.61
CA GLY A 155 -3.55 0.95 -4.24
C GLY A 155 -4.64 0.95 -3.16
N VAL A 156 -4.78 -0.16 -2.43
CA VAL A 156 -5.68 -0.26 -1.27
C VAL A 156 -4.86 -0.08 -0.01
N GLU A 157 -5.05 1.05 0.67
CA GLU A 157 -4.32 1.38 1.90
C GLU A 157 -4.93 0.64 3.08
N VAL A 158 -4.14 -0.28 3.65
CA VAL A 158 -4.51 -1.07 4.83
C VAL A 158 -3.31 -1.20 5.78
N GLY A 159 -3.60 -1.46 7.06
CA GLY A 159 -2.59 -1.84 8.03
C GLY A 159 -2.60 -3.35 8.30
N TYR A 160 -1.67 -3.81 9.14
CA TYR A 160 -1.67 -5.17 9.67
C TYR A 160 -1.30 -5.20 11.16
N LEU A 161 -1.79 -6.23 11.86
CA LEU A 161 -1.49 -6.46 13.27
C LEU A 161 -0.13 -7.15 13.41
N SER A 162 0.83 -6.46 14.03
CA SER A 162 2.14 -7.03 14.35
C SER A 162 2.00 -8.18 15.35
N GLY A 163 2.64 -9.31 15.05
CA GLY A 163 2.53 -10.55 15.81
C GLY A 163 1.23 -11.32 15.63
N GLY A 164 0.25 -10.78 14.92
CA GLY A 164 -1.03 -11.42 14.65
C GLY A 164 -1.89 -11.68 15.88
N PHE A 165 -2.90 -12.53 15.74
CA PHE A 165 -3.85 -12.86 16.80
C PHE A 165 -3.20 -13.54 18.00
N LEU A 166 -2.11 -14.29 17.80
CA LEU A 166 -1.38 -14.90 18.91
C LEU A 166 -0.79 -13.86 19.87
N HIS A 167 -0.24 -12.76 19.38
CA HIS A 167 0.25 -11.68 20.24
C HIS A 167 -0.90 -10.92 20.90
N TRP A 168 -2.00 -10.73 20.22
CA TRP A 168 -3.21 -10.14 20.80
C TRP A 168 -3.68 -10.91 22.04
N GLU A 169 -3.75 -12.26 21.95
CA GLU A 169 -4.10 -13.12 23.07
C GLU A 169 -3.03 -13.12 24.16
N ALA A 170 -1.74 -13.16 23.78
CA ALA A 170 -0.62 -13.17 24.72
C ALA A 170 -0.55 -11.87 25.57
N ASP A 171 -0.92 -10.73 24.98
CA ASP A 171 -1.02 -9.45 25.69
C ASP A 171 -2.27 -9.35 26.58
N GLY A 172 -3.10 -10.38 26.65
CA GLY A 172 -4.30 -10.44 27.49
C GLY A 172 -5.41 -9.46 27.05
N LEU A 173 -5.40 -9.06 25.77
CA LEU A 173 -6.41 -8.14 25.24
C LEU A 173 -7.75 -8.83 25.06
N GLU A 174 -8.82 -8.02 25.12
CA GLU A 174 -10.19 -8.50 24.99
C GLU A 174 -10.43 -9.21 23.66
N VAL A 175 -11.16 -10.34 23.72
CA VAL A 175 -11.58 -11.10 22.56
C VAL A 175 -13.10 -11.25 22.57
N GLU A 176 -13.70 -11.12 21.38
CA GLU A 176 -15.09 -11.48 21.17
C GLU A 176 -15.24 -12.98 20.88
N ARG A 177 -16.32 -13.57 21.39
CA ARG A 177 -16.76 -14.93 21.07
C ARG A 177 -17.95 -14.86 20.14
N GLY A 178 -18.00 -15.75 19.16
CA GLY A 178 -19.14 -15.92 18.28
C GLY A 178 -20.18 -16.86 18.86
#